data_5798e30c5f526269c8c4eaccc1ba7f46
#
_entry.id   5798e30c5f526269c8c4eaccc1ba7f46
#
_cell.length_a   1.000
_cell.length_b   1.000
_cell.length_c   1.000
_cell.angle_alpha   90.00
_cell.angle_beta   90.00
_cell.angle_gamma   90.00
#
_symmetry.space_group_name_H-M   'P 1'
#
loop_
_entity.id
_entity.type
_entity.pdbx_description
1 polymer ?
#
loop_
_entity_poly.entity_id
_entity_poly.type
_entity_poly.pdbx_seq_one_letter_code
_entity_poly.pdbx_strand_id
1 'polypeptide(L)'
;MLFRSRVTLDLIGLPPTEGEIKAFVNDKKPGAYERVVDRLLASPRYGERWARHWLDTIHYADSHGAEHDMGRKYAWPFRDYVIETFNKDVPYARFVREQLAADVFFPDRPDLTPALGYLSAGNFDLSAYYTAPIPFEILDRDDMVNQAMSTFVSTTANCARCHDHKFDPVPTTDYWSLQAVFAGVIKGDVTYEDRPGLAKSEEHTSELQSPCNLVCRLLLEK
;
A
#
# COMPACT_ATOMS: atom_id res chain seq x y z
N MET A 1 -23.23 24.48 12.71
CA MET A 1 -21.80 24.75 12.60
C MET A 1 -20.94 23.47 12.63
N LEU A 2 -21.22 22.52 13.50
CA LEU A 2 -20.44 21.26 13.66
C LEU A 2 -20.37 20.36 12.41
N PHE A 3 -21.44 20.25 11.62
CA PHE A 3 -21.51 19.35 10.46
C PHE A 3 -20.50 19.67 9.33
N ARG A 4 -20.16 20.94 9.13
CA ARG A 4 -19.31 21.41 8.03
C ARG A 4 -17.83 21.19 8.30
N SER A 5 -17.40 21.51 9.54
CA SER A 5 -16.02 21.26 9.96
C SER A 5 -15.73 19.77 9.94
N ARG A 6 -16.73 18.93 10.25
CA ARG A 6 -16.58 17.48 10.29
C ARG A 6 -16.33 16.89 8.90
N VAL A 7 -17.12 17.23 7.89
CA VAL A 7 -16.92 16.69 6.53
C VAL A 7 -15.57 17.07 5.94
N THR A 8 -15.08 18.30 6.21
CA THR A 8 -13.78 18.73 5.73
C THR A 8 -12.65 17.97 6.45
N LEU A 9 -12.76 17.83 7.77
CA LEU A 9 -11.80 17.03 8.55
C LEU A 9 -11.84 15.54 8.16
N ASP A 10 -13.02 14.99 7.91
CA ASP A 10 -13.16 13.58 7.52
C ASP A 10 -12.56 13.33 6.13
N LEU A 11 -12.84 14.20 5.14
CA LEU A 11 -12.43 13.98 3.76
C LEU A 11 -10.97 14.38 3.48
N ILE A 12 -10.50 15.51 4.03
CA ILE A 12 -9.16 16.03 3.71
C ILE A 12 -8.25 16.21 4.94
N GLY A 13 -8.73 15.90 6.14
CA GLY A 13 -7.94 15.96 7.38
C GLY A 13 -7.65 17.36 7.90
N LEU A 14 -8.20 18.40 7.30
CA LEU A 14 -7.96 19.81 7.65
C LEU A 14 -9.28 20.52 7.98
N PRO A 15 -9.25 21.54 8.88
CA PRO A 15 -10.41 22.37 9.11
C PRO A 15 -10.68 23.27 7.89
N PRO A 16 -11.94 23.65 7.66
CA PRO A 16 -12.28 24.61 6.61
C PRO A 16 -11.71 25.99 6.94
N THR A 17 -11.30 26.72 5.92
CA THR A 17 -10.90 28.13 6.04
C THR A 17 -12.11 29.03 6.31
N GLU A 18 -11.87 30.22 6.85
CA GLU A 18 -12.92 31.21 7.08
C GLU A 18 -13.67 31.59 5.77
N GLY A 19 -12.93 31.68 4.66
CA GLY A 19 -13.50 31.97 3.35
C GLY A 19 -14.46 30.88 2.88
N GLU A 20 -14.08 29.61 3.04
CA GLU A 20 -14.92 28.46 2.70
C GLU A 20 -16.18 28.40 3.56
N ILE A 21 -16.06 28.72 4.85
CA ILE A 21 -17.20 28.80 5.75
C ILE A 21 -18.19 29.90 5.26
N LYS A 22 -17.67 31.11 4.96
CA LYS A 22 -18.48 32.22 4.46
C LYS A 22 -19.14 31.88 3.12
N ALA A 23 -18.40 31.30 2.19
CA ALA A 23 -18.92 30.89 0.89
C ALA A 23 -20.10 29.92 1.02
N PHE A 24 -19.94 28.89 1.86
CA PHE A 24 -21.02 27.95 2.09
C PHE A 24 -22.25 28.56 2.80
N VAL A 25 -22.06 29.42 3.81
CA VAL A 25 -23.17 30.08 4.53
C VAL A 25 -23.99 30.95 3.59
N ASN A 26 -23.33 31.59 2.63
CA ASN A 26 -23.97 32.46 1.66
C ASN A 26 -24.56 31.74 0.45
N ASP A 27 -24.19 30.46 0.24
CA ASP A 27 -24.77 29.66 -0.84
C ASP A 27 -26.16 29.16 -0.46
N LYS A 28 -27.18 29.84 -1.02
CA LYS A 28 -28.60 29.53 -0.80
C LYS A 28 -29.20 28.62 -1.88
N LYS A 29 -28.38 28.15 -2.85
CA LYS A 29 -28.86 27.30 -3.92
C LYS A 29 -29.05 25.85 -3.42
N PRO A 30 -30.02 25.10 -3.96
CA PRO A 30 -30.15 23.67 -3.70
C PRO A 30 -28.85 22.94 -4.01
N GLY A 31 -28.49 21.93 -3.21
CA GLY A 31 -27.26 21.16 -3.41
C GLY A 31 -25.97 21.86 -2.92
N ALA A 32 -26.08 22.85 -2.05
CA ALA A 32 -24.90 23.57 -1.52
C ALA A 32 -23.95 22.63 -0.74
N TYR A 33 -24.49 21.64 -0.04
CA TYR A 33 -23.70 20.68 0.71
C TYR A 33 -22.97 19.71 -0.23
N GLU A 34 -23.69 19.19 -1.22
CA GLU A 34 -23.15 18.27 -2.24
C GLU A 34 -21.99 18.92 -3.00
N ARG A 35 -22.11 20.20 -3.37
CA ARG A 35 -21.00 20.93 -4.00
C ARG A 35 -19.77 21.05 -3.11
N VAL A 36 -19.92 21.16 -1.80
CA VAL A 36 -18.78 21.14 -0.87
C VAL A 36 -18.16 19.75 -0.85
N VAL A 37 -18.96 18.69 -0.80
CA VAL A 37 -18.46 17.29 -0.83
C VAL A 37 -17.72 17.01 -2.12
N ASP A 38 -18.29 17.36 -3.28
CA ASP A 38 -17.65 17.16 -4.59
C ASP A 38 -16.31 17.89 -4.69
N ARG A 39 -16.25 19.13 -4.21
CA ARG A 39 -15.02 19.89 -4.16
C ARG A 39 -13.94 19.25 -3.27
N LEU A 40 -14.34 18.70 -2.12
CA LEU A 40 -13.42 18.06 -1.20
C LEU A 40 -12.93 16.72 -1.75
N LEU A 41 -13.79 15.94 -2.39
CA LEU A 41 -13.42 14.69 -3.06
C LEU A 41 -12.48 14.93 -4.25
N ALA A 42 -12.63 16.04 -4.97
CA ALA A 42 -11.72 16.45 -6.04
C ALA A 42 -10.40 17.04 -5.56
N SER A 43 -10.21 17.22 -4.26
CA SER A 43 -8.99 17.77 -3.69
C SER A 43 -7.88 16.70 -3.64
N PRO A 44 -6.62 17.02 -4.03
CA PRO A 44 -5.50 16.09 -3.88
C PRO A 44 -5.25 15.67 -2.42
N ARG A 45 -5.70 16.47 -1.46
CA ARG A 45 -5.62 16.14 -0.03
C ARG A 45 -6.54 15.01 0.40
N TYR A 46 -7.52 14.65 -0.42
CA TYR A 46 -8.35 13.48 -0.19
C TYR A 46 -7.48 12.21 -0.19
N GLY A 47 -6.67 12.01 -1.21
CA GLY A 47 -5.73 10.89 -1.26
C GLY A 47 -4.71 10.92 -0.12
N GLU A 48 -4.13 12.09 0.21
CA GLU A 48 -3.20 12.23 1.34
C GLU A 48 -3.86 11.80 2.67
N ARG A 49 -5.13 12.15 2.88
CA ARG A 49 -5.88 11.80 4.09
C ARG A 49 -6.20 10.30 4.15
N TRP A 50 -6.71 9.74 3.04
CA TRP A 50 -7.20 8.35 3.03
C TRP A 50 -6.10 7.32 2.83
N ALA A 51 -5.02 7.66 2.13
CA ALA A 51 -3.84 6.82 2.03
C ALA A 51 -3.25 6.46 3.40
N ARG A 52 -3.31 7.35 4.38
CA ARG A 52 -2.84 7.06 5.75
C ARG A 52 -3.52 5.85 6.36
N HIS A 53 -4.83 5.71 6.18
CA HIS A 53 -5.57 4.56 6.70
C HIS A 53 -5.15 3.26 6.02
N TRP A 54 -4.87 3.32 4.71
CA TRP A 54 -4.34 2.16 3.98
C TRP A 54 -2.93 1.81 4.46
N LEU A 55 -2.05 2.78 4.56
CA LEU A 55 -0.67 2.61 5.00
C LEU A 55 -0.59 2.05 6.43
N ASP A 56 -1.47 2.51 7.33
CA ASP A 56 -1.59 1.97 8.68
C ASP A 56 -2.02 0.49 8.68
N THR A 57 -2.96 0.12 7.79
CA THR A 57 -3.46 -1.26 7.68
C THR A 57 -2.39 -2.24 7.24
N ILE A 58 -1.45 -1.80 6.41
CA ILE A 58 -0.40 -2.63 5.84
C ILE A 58 0.95 -2.48 6.55
N HIS A 59 0.98 -1.85 7.71
CA HIS A 59 2.21 -1.64 8.50
C HIS A 59 3.32 -0.89 7.75
N TYR A 60 2.96 0.02 6.85
CA TYR A 60 3.94 0.82 6.11
C TYR A 60 4.76 1.69 7.05
N ALA A 61 6.08 1.69 6.86
CA ALA A 61 7.00 2.60 7.52
C ALA A 61 8.13 3.03 6.58
N ASP A 62 8.66 4.23 6.82
CA ASP A 62 9.84 4.74 6.13
C ASP A 62 11.15 4.17 6.71
N SER A 63 11.05 3.15 7.58
CA SER A 63 12.16 2.45 8.20
C SER A 63 11.91 0.95 8.28
N HIS A 64 12.94 0.16 8.60
CA HIS A 64 12.86 -1.30 8.68
C HIS A 64 12.05 -1.80 9.88
N GLY A 65 11.97 -1.02 10.96
CA GLY A 65 11.15 -1.33 12.13
C GLY A 65 11.63 -2.51 12.98
N ALA A 66 12.85 -3.00 12.76
CA ALA A 66 13.45 -4.08 13.52
C ALA A 66 14.63 -3.60 14.38
N GLU A 67 15.42 -4.52 14.94
CA GLU A 67 16.57 -4.23 15.81
C GLU A 67 17.55 -3.20 15.21
N HIS A 68 17.77 -3.28 13.88
CA HIS A 68 18.49 -2.28 13.12
C HIS A 68 17.50 -1.44 12.31
N ASP A 69 16.86 -0.51 12.97
CA ASP A 69 15.84 0.36 12.38
C ASP A 69 16.44 1.39 11.42
N MET A 70 16.88 0.92 10.26
CA MET A 70 17.44 1.75 9.21
C MET A 70 16.33 2.38 8.34
N GLY A 71 16.54 3.63 7.93
CA GLY A 71 15.64 4.31 7.01
C GLY A 71 15.55 3.62 5.64
N ARG A 72 14.34 3.48 5.12
CA ARG A 72 14.04 2.99 3.75
C ARG A 72 14.02 4.16 2.79
N LYS A 73 15.15 4.46 2.18
CA LYS A 73 15.32 5.63 1.28
C LYS A 73 14.27 5.68 0.16
N TYR A 74 13.79 4.53 -0.29
CA TYR A 74 12.92 4.40 -1.46
C TYR A 74 11.53 3.83 -1.13
N ALA A 75 11.05 3.97 0.09
CA ALA A 75 9.68 3.57 0.46
C ALA A 75 8.61 4.53 -0.10
N TRP A 76 8.94 5.81 -0.29
CA TRP A 76 8.03 6.86 -0.70
C TRP A 76 7.30 6.63 -2.03
N PRO A 77 7.83 5.95 -3.08
CA PRO A 77 7.07 5.73 -4.31
C PRO A 77 5.80 4.92 -4.09
N PHE A 78 5.83 3.94 -3.19
CA PHE A 78 4.63 3.20 -2.82
C PHE A 78 3.60 4.08 -2.11
N ARG A 79 4.02 4.92 -1.17
CA ARG A 79 3.15 5.88 -0.51
C ARG A 79 2.48 6.80 -1.53
N ASP A 80 3.24 7.35 -2.46
CA ASP A 80 2.73 8.26 -3.48
C ASP A 80 1.79 7.55 -4.46
N TYR A 81 2.08 6.29 -4.84
CA TYR A 81 1.17 5.43 -5.60
C TYR A 81 -0.19 5.28 -4.88
N VAL A 82 -0.18 5.00 -3.57
CA VAL A 82 -1.43 4.86 -2.80
C VAL A 82 -2.22 6.17 -2.79
N ILE A 83 -1.56 7.31 -2.55
CA ILE A 83 -2.19 8.65 -2.58
C ILE A 83 -2.85 8.91 -3.95
N GLU A 84 -2.11 8.66 -5.03
CA GLU A 84 -2.63 8.83 -6.39
C GLU A 84 -3.82 7.92 -6.70
N THR A 85 -3.77 6.68 -6.24
CA THR A 85 -4.83 5.69 -6.44
C THR A 85 -6.14 6.14 -5.81
N PHE A 86 -6.11 6.67 -4.59
CA PHE A 86 -7.28 7.27 -3.94
C PHE A 86 -7.77 8.50 -4.68
N ASN A 87 -6.88 9.39 -5.13
CA ASN A 87 -7.25 10.59 -5.88
C ASN A 87 -7.82 10.28 -7.28
N LYS A 88 -7.42 9.17 -7.89
CA LYS A 88 -7.91 8.71 -9.19
C LYS A 88 -9.16 7.83 -9.09
N ASP A 89 -9.63 7.54 -7.88
CA ASP A 89 -10.75 6.63 -7.59
C ASP A 89 -10.60 5.29 -8.35
N VAL A 90 -9.41 4.69 -8.28
CA VAL A 90 -9.13 3.42 -8.96
C VAL A 90 -10.03 2.32 -8.38
N PRO A 91 -10.73 1.53 -9.21
CA PRO A 91 -11.59 0.47 -8.74
C PRO A 91 -10.85 -0.51 -7.83
N TYR A 92 -11.47 -0.87 -6.71
CA TYR A 92 -10.84 -1.68 -5.66
C TYR A 92 -10.24 -3.00 -6.17
N ALA A 93 -10.95 -3.71 -7.05
CA ALA A 93 -10.43 -4.96 -7.63
C ALA A 93 -9.15 -4.76 -8.46
N ARG A 94 -9.00 -3.60 -9.10
CA ARG A 94 -7.78 -3.22 -9.81
C ARG A 94 -6.68 -2.87 -8.83
N PHE A 95 -6.97 -2.08 -7.81
CA PHE A 95 -6.05 -1.70 -6.75
C PHE A 95 -5.44 -2.92 -6.04
N VAL A 96 -6.26 -3.95 -5.75
CA VAL A 96 -5.79 -5.23 -5.19
C VAL A 96 -4.81 -5.94 -6.14
N ARG A 97 -5.15 -6.04 -7.44
CA ARG A 97 -4.29 -6.71 -8.44
C ARG A 97 -2.96 -5.99 -8.63
N GLU A 98 -2.99 -4.66 -8.63
CA GLU A 98 -1.78 -3.84 -8.76
C GLU A 98 -0.83 -4.08 -7.59
N GLN A 99 -1.34 -4.20 -6.37
CA GLN A 99 -0.50 -4.40 -5.18
C GLN A 99 0.01 -5.83 -5.00
N LEU A 100 -0.74 -6.82 -5.46
CA LEU A 100 -0.33 -8.22 -5.30
C LEU A 100 0.56 -8.71 -6.45
N ALA A 101 0.33 -8.26 -7.68
CA ALA A 101 1.02 -8.78 -8.86
C ALA A 101 0.91 -7.83 -10.06
N ALA A 102 1.32 -6.57 -9.91
CA ALA A 102 1.28 -5.59 -11.00
C ALA A 102 2.09 -6.06 -12.21
N ASP A 103 3.23 -6.66 -11.98
CA ASP A 103 4.14 -7.20 -13.00
C ASP A 103 3.51 -8.32 -13.84
N VAL A 104 2.61 -9.09 -13.26
CA VAL A 104 1.91 -10.20 -13.93
C VAL A 104 0.64 -9.71 -14.64
N PHE A 105 -0.18 -8.90 -13.96
CA PHE A 105 -1.45 -8.43 -14.52
C PHE A 105 -1.30 -7.27 -15.49
N PHE A 106 -0.22 -6.51 -15.38
CA PHE A 106 0.03 -5.29 -16.17
C PHE A 106 1.49 -5.22 -16.63
N PRO A 107 1.99 -6.21 -17.39
CA PRO A 107 3.41 -6.32 -17.76
C PRO A 107 3.93 -5.14 -18.60
N ASP A 108 3.04 -4.45 -19.31
CA ASP A 108 3.38 -3.28 -20.13
C ASP A 108 3.27 -1.95 -19.37
N ARG A 109 3.10 -1.99 -18.05
CA ARG A 109 2.90 -0.82 -17.20
C ARG A 109 3.98 -0.75 -16.09
N PRO A 110 5.24 -0.41 -16.45
CA PRO A 110 6.32 -0.27 -15.46
C PRO A 110 6.05 0.83 -14.43
N ASP A 111 5.21 1.82 -14.76
CA ASP A 111 4.73 2.85 -13.84
C ASP A 111 3.93 2.32 -12.64
N LEU A 112 3.47 1.06 -12.70
CA LEU A 112 2.79 0.38 -11.61
C LEU A 112 3.74 -0.41 -10.69
N THR A 113 5.04 -0.47 -11.00
CA THR A 113 6.03 -1.14 -10.14
C THR A 113 5.97 -0.69 -8.68
N PRO A 114 5.77 0.60 -8.35
CA PRO A 114 5.60 1.04 -6.96
C PRO A 114 4.49 0.34 -6.20
N ALA A 115 3.43 -0.13 -6.87
CA ALA A 115 2.32 -0.83 -6.23
C ALA A 115 2.77 -2.12 -5.53
N LEU A 116 3.81 -2.80 -6.06
CA LEU A 116 4.39 -4.01 -5.49
C LEU A 116 5.03 -3.77 -4.12
N GLY A 117 5.24 -2.51 -3.73
CA GLY A 117 5.66 -2.11 -2.39
C GLY A 117 4.75 -2.58 -1.27
N TYR A 118 3.52 -2.98 -1.58
CA TYR A 118 2.59 -3.58 -0.64
C TYR A 118 3.19 -4.78 0.12
N LEU A 119 3.73 -5.77 -0.59
CA LEU A 119 4.28 -6.98 0.03
C LEU A 119 5.63 -6.74 0.76
N SER A 120 6.28 -5.60 0.51
CA SER A 120 7.50 -5.21 1.21
C SER A 120 7.27 -4.24 2.36
N ALA A 121 6.03 -3.81 2.61
CA ALA A 121 5.71 -2.77 3.59
C ALA A 121 5.95 -3.20 5.05
N GLY A 122 5.85 -4.50 5.35
CA GLY A 122 6.07 -5.06 6.68
C GLY A 122 7.48 -4.87 7.23
N ASN A 123 7.70 -5.34 8.44
CA ASN A 123 8.98 -5.31 9.12
C ASN A 123 10.07 -6.07 8.33
N PHE A 124 11.31 -5.58 8.36
CA PHE A 124 12.46 -6.25 7.76
C PHE A 124 13.60 -6.34 8.76
N ASP A 125 13.81 -7.53 9.31
CA ASP A 125 14.92 -7.79 10.24
C ASP A 125 16.22 -8.03 9.48
N LEU A 126 17.02 -6.97 9.33
CA LEU A 126 18.30 -7.01 8.63
C LEU A 126 19.30 -7.94 9.31
N SER A 127 19.26 -8.05 10.65
CA SER A 127 20.14 -8.95 11.41
C SER A 127 19.80 -10.40 11.08
N ALA A 128 18.52 -10.78 11.15
CA ALA A 128 18.07 -12.12 10.80
C ALA A 128 18.32 -12.46 9.33
N TYR A 129 18.17 -11.50 8.43
CA TYR A 129 18.46 -11.68 7.00
C TYR A 129 19.89 -12.16 6.74
N TYR A 130 20.86 -11.59 7.45
CA TYR A 130 22.28 -11.98 7.27
C TYR A 130 22.71 -13.18 8.14
N THR A 131 22.17 -13.33 9.34
CA THR A 131 22.64 -14.34 10.30
C THR A 131 21.85 -15.64 10.28
N ALA A 132 20.57 -15.58 9.87
CA ALA A 132 19.65 -16.70 9.87
C ALA A 132 18.67 -16.61 8.66
N PRO A 133 19.18 -16.70 7.41
CA PRO A 133 18.36 -16.43 6.22
C PRO A 133 17.16 -17.35 6.06
N ILE A 134 17.28 -18.64 6.38
CA ILE A 134 16.17 -19.59 6.25
C ILE A 134 15.01 -19.28 7.21
N PRO A 135 15.23 -19.10 8.52
CA PRO A 135 14.19 -18.64 9.42
C PRO A 135 13.62 -17.27 9.02
N PHE A 136 14.47 -16.35 8.55
CA PHE A 136 14.03 -15.04 8.08
C PHE A 136 13.04 -15.17 6.91
N GLU A 137 13.36 -15.94 5.87
CA GLU A 137 12.46 -16.12 4.72
C GLU A 137 11.12 -16.76 5.10
N ILE A 138 11.11 -17.68 6.08
CA ILE A 138 9.86 -18.28 6.56
C ILE A 138 9.01 -17.25 7.28
N LEU A 139 9.60 -16.43 8.15
CA LEU A 139 8.90 -15.39 8.89
C LEU A 139 8.44 -14.25 7.98
N ASP A 140 9.23 -13.90 6.98
CA ASP A 140 8.87 -12.88 6.01
C ASP A 140 7.65 -13.30 5.16
N ARG A 141 7.60 -14.57 4.72
CA ARG A 141 6.43 -15.13 4.04
C ARG A 141 5.21 -15.25 4.95
N ASP A 142 5.42 -15.58 6.23
CA ASP A 142 4.37 -15.58 7.25
C ASP A 142 3.73 -14.18 7.37
N ASP A 143 4.55 -13.14 7.41
CA ASP A 143 4.10 -11.75 7.45
C ASP A 143 3.29 -11.38 6.17
N MET A 144 3.77 -11.75 4.98
CA MET A 144 3.04 -11.51 3.72
C MET A 144 1.65 -12.18 3.70
N VAL A 145 1.54 -13.43 4.18
CA VAL A 145 0.25 -14.13 4.30
C VAL A 145 -0.68 -13.38 5.24
N ASN A 146 -0.16 -13.01 6.42
CA ASN A 146 -0.95 -12.32 7.42
C ASN A 146 -1.40 -10.95 6.95
N GLN A 147 -0.51 -10.20 6.32
CA GLN A 147 -0.82 -8.91 5.73
C GLN A 147 -1.90 -9.03 4.65
N ALA A 148 -1.77 -9.98 3.71
CA ALA A 148 -2.75 -10.18 2.65
C ALA A 148 -4.12 -10.58 3.21
N MET A 149 -4.16 -11.53 4.16
CA MET A 149 -5.40 -11.99 4.76
C MET A 149 -6.07 -10.90 5.62
N SER A 150 -5.32 -10.18 6.43
CA SER A 150 -5.89 -9.11 7.27
C SER A 150 -6.39 -7.94 6.42
N THR A 151 -5.62 -7.54 5.40
CA THR A 151 -5.94 -6.37 4.58
C THR A 151 -7.11 -6.61 3.63
N PHE A 152 -7.08 -7.72 2.89
CA PHE A 152 -8.05 -7.97 1.81
C PHE A 152 -9.25 -8.84 2.23
N VAL A 153 -9.08 -9.67 3.24
CA VAL A 153 -10.11 -10.63 3.69
C VAL A 153 -10.63 -10.30 5.08
N SER A 154 -9.98 -9.36 5.80
CA SER A 154 -10.31 -8.98 7.19
C SER A 154 -10.26 -10.16 8.17
N THR A 155 -9.36 -11.13 7.91
CA THR A 155 -9.18 -12.35 8.71
C THR A 155 -7.73 -12.46 9.18
N THR A 156 -7.52 -12.79 10.44
CA THR A 156 -6.19 -13.08 11.00
C THR A 156 -5.85 -14.54 10.75
N ALA A 157 -4.92 -14.84 9.84
CA ALA A 157 -4.57 -16.20 9.48
C ALA A 157 -3.52 -16.87 10.39
N ASN A 158 -2.81 -16.12 11.24
CA ASN A 158 -1.67 -16.57 12.04
C ASN A 158 -1.94 -17.81 12.89
N CYS A 159 -3.16 -17.96 13.43
CA CYS A 159 -3.51 -19.10 14.25
C CYS A 159 -3.46 -20.41 13.45
N ALA A 160 -3.76 -20.33 12.13
CA ALA A 160 -3.77 -21.49 11.25
C ALA A 160 -2.35 -22.02 10.91
N ARG A 161 -1.31 -21.34 11.31
CA ARG A 161 0.08 -21.80 11.20
C ARG A 161 0.34 -23.10 11.96
N CYS A 162 -0.28 -23.27 13.14
CA CYS A 162 -0.02 -24.41 14.03
C CYS A 162 -1.21 -25.38 14.14
N HIS A 163 -2.44 -24.89 13.96
CA HIS A 163 -3.68 -25.67 14.05
C HIS A 163 -4.76 -25.01 13.22
N ASP A 164 -5.81 -25.69 12.86
CA ASP A 164 -6.95 -25.11 12.15
C ASP A 164 -7.50 -23.89 12.92
N HIS A 165 -7.83 -22.82 12.19
CA HIS A 165 -8.31 -21.60 12.81
C HIS A 165 -9.58 -21.85 13.61
N LYS A 166 -9.66 -21.30 14.82
CA LYS A 166 -10.74 -21.61 15.76
C LYS A 166 -12.12 -21.13 15.31
N PHE A 167 -12.17 -20.00 14.64
CA PHE A 167 -13.43 -19.31 14.31
C PHE A 167 -13.69 -19.24 12.81
N ASP A 168 -12.65 -19.03 12.03
CA ASP A 168 -12.74 -18.88 10.58
C ASP A 168 -12.44 -20.21 9.87
N PRO A 169 -13.00 -20.46 8.68
CA PRO A 169 -12.79 -21.71 7.95
C PRO A 169 -11.40 -21.72 7.25
N VAL A 170 -10.34 -21.55 8.01
CA VAL A 170 -8.95 -21.56 7.54
C VAL A 170 -8.23 -22.74 8.18
N PRO A 171 -8.14 -23.89 7.49
CA PRO A 171 -7.35 -25.02 7.97
C PRO A 171 -5.85 -24.77 7.85
N THR A 172 -5.05 -25.44 8.65
CA THR A 172 -3.59 -25.37 8.60
C THR A 172 -3.03 -25.65 7.20
N THR A 173 -3.64 -26.55 6.46
CA THR A 173 -3.24 -26.88 5.09
C THR A 173 -3.36 -25.69 4.14
N ASP A 174 -4.44 -24.89 4.26
CA ASP A 174 -4.66 -23.71 3.43
C ASP A 174 -3.68 -22.60 3.80
N TYR A 175 -3.36 -22.45 5.08
CA TYR A 175 -2.34 -21.51 5.53
C TYR A 175 -0.97 -21.79 4.88
N TRP A 176 -0.53 -23.06 4.89
CA TRP A 176 0.74 -23.44 4.27
C TRP A 176 0.69 -23.36 2.74
N SER A 177 -0.48 -23.57 2.14
CA SER A 177 -0.68 -23.35 0.71
C SER A 177 -0.55 -21.88 0.34
N LEU A 178 -1.08 -20.95 1.17
CA LEU A 178 -0.90 -19.50 1.01
C LEU A 178 0.56 -19.07 1.16
N GLN A 179 1.30 -19.68 2.12
CA GLN A 179 2.75 -19.45 2.22
C GLN A 179 3.49 -19.87 0.94
N ALA A 180 3.08 -20.95 0.31
CA ALA A 180 3.69 -21.43 -0.93
C ALA A 180 3.44 -20.47 -2.10
N VAL A 181 2.32 -19.73 -2.11
CA VAL A 181 2.06 -18.68 -3.11
C VAL A 181 3.14 -17.60 -3.07
N PHE A 182 3.60 -17.22 -1.88
CA PHE A 182 4.64 -16.20 -1.71
C PHE A 182 6.08 -16.75 -1.74
N ALA A 183 6.28 -18.06 -1.98
CA ALA A 183 7.61 -18.67 -1.96
C ALA A 183 8.57 -18.10 -3.03
N GLY A 184 8.04 -17.56 -4.11
CA GLY A 184 8.83 -16.91 -5.17
C GLY A 184 9.01 -15.41 -5.01
N VAL A 185 8.47 -14.82 -3.95
CA VAL A 185 8.55 -13.38 -3.69
C VAL A 185 9.85 -13.08 -2.95
N ILE A 186 10.64 -12.16 -3.50
CA ILE A 186 11.90 -11.69 -2.90
C ILE A 186 11.79 -10.18 -2.72
N LYS A 187 12.01 -9.71 -1.50
CA LYS A 187 12.11 -8.27 -1.20
C LYS A 187 13.49 -7.75 -1.62
N GLY A 188 13.52 -6.61 -2.30
CA GLY A 188 14.76 -6.00 -2.75
C GLY A 188 14.51 -4.68 -3.49
N ASP A 189 15.59 -4.02 -3.92
CA ASP A 189 15.49 -2.77 -4.66
C ASP A 189 15.29 -3.03 -6.16
N VAL A 190 14.30 -2.37 -6.78
CA VAL A 190 14.05 -2.42 -8.23
C VAL A 190 14.26 -1.07 -8.85
N THR A 191 14.98 -1.06 -9.95
CA THR A 191 15.00 0.09 -10.85
C THR A 191 13.82 0.00 -11.82
N TYR A 192 13.00 1.04 -11.91
CA TYR A 192 11.88 1.11 -12.85
C TYR A 192 11.83 2.50 -13.50
N GLU A 193 11.26 2.57 -14.72
CA GLU A 193 10.98 3.83 -15.41
C GLU A 193 9.51 4.19 -15.19
N ASP A 194 9.26 5.21 -14.37
CA ASP A 194 7.91 5.65 -14.04
C ASP A 194 7.24 6.47 -15.16
N ARG A 195 8.04 7.07 -16.06
CA ARG A 195 7.57 7.89 -17.19
C ARG A 195 8.43 7.71 -18.44
N PRO A 196 7.89 7.11 -19.51
CA PRO A 196 8.55 7.09 -20.80
C PRO A 196 8.76 8.54 -21.30
N GLY A 197 10.01 8.97 -21.41
CA GLY A 197 10.38 10.30 -21.95
C GLY A 197 10.78 11.36 -20.97
N LEU A 198 10.70 11.17 -19.66
CA LEU A 198 11.46 11.95 -18.69
C LEU A 198 12.88 11.39 -18.58
N ALA A 199 13.59 11.40 -19.71
CA ALA A 199 15.01 11.11 -19.74
C ALA A 199 15.71 12.13 -18.86
N LYS A 200 16.20 11.67 -17.68
CA LYS A 200 17.50 12.03 -17.15
C LYS A 200 17.74 13.52 -16.90
N SER A 201 17.26 14.02 -15.80
CA SER A 201 18.14 14.91 -15.08
C SER A 201 19.19 14.02 -14.41
N GLU A 202 20.48 14.29 -14.60
CA GLU A 202 21.58 13.46 -14.11
C GLU A 202 21.59 13.24 -12.58
N GLU A 203 20.82 14.01 -11.84
CA GLU A 203 20.59 13.87 -10.39
C GLU A 203 19.67 12.71 -10.01
N HIS A 204 18.81 12.22 -10.91
CA HIS A 204 17.86 11.13 -10.63
C HIS A 204 18.30 9.75 -11.15
N THR A 205 19.37 9.66 -11.93
CA THR A 205 19.78 8.42 -12.59
C THR A 205 20.60 7.46 -11.74
N SER A 206 21.13 7.90 -10.59
CA SER A 206 21.91 7.04 -9.71
C SER A 206 21.15 6.48 -8.49
N GLU A 207 19.89 6.88 -8.27
CA GLU A 207 19.26 6.68 -6.98
C GLU A 207 17.78 6.24 -6.99
N LEU A 208 17.21 5.90 -8.14
CA LEU A 208 15.87 5.31 -8.21
C LEU A 208 15.94 3.78 -8.00
N GLN A 209 16.51 3.37 -6.90
CA GLN A 209 16.38 2.02 -6.38
C GLN A 209 15.21 2.03 -5.40
N SER A 210 14.05 1.57 -5.82
CA SER A 210 12.92 1.35 -4.91
C SER A 210 13.13 0.03 -4.18
N PRO A 211 12.98 -0.03 -2.84
CA PRO A 211 13.01 -1.30 -2.11
C PRO A 211 11.74 -2.12 -2.33
N CYS A 212 11.23 -2.12 -3.53
CA CYS A 212 10.03 -2.85 -3.92
C CYS A 212 10.35 -3.76 -5.08
N ASN A 213 11.08 -4.86 -4.79
CA ASN A 213 11.19 -5.93 -5.75
C ASN A 213 10.32 -7.11 -5.34
N LEU A 214 9.25 -7.22 -6.03
CA LEU A 214 8.51 -8.44 -6.14
C LEU A 214 8.73 -9.00 -7.53
N VAL A 215 9.73 -9.83 -7.70
CA VAL A 215 9.70 -10.77 -8.81
C VAL A 215 8.84 -11.93 -8.35
N CYS A 216 7.55 -11.82 -8.56
CA CYS A 216 6.66 -12.97 -8.50
C CYS A 216 6.98 -13.87 -9.69
N ARG A 217 8.06 -14.60 -9.67
CA ARG A 217 8.23 -15.79 -10.49
C ARG A 217 7.31 -16.87 -9.91
N LEU A 218 6.04 -16.78 -10.22
CA LEU A 218 5.21 -17.96 -10.27
C LEU A 218 5.83 -18.85 -11.35
N LEU A 219 6.60 -19.84 -10.93
CA LEU A 219 6.89 -21.01 -11.73
C LEU A 219 5.56 -21.75 -11.95
N LEU A 220 4.74 -21.23 -12.85
CA LEU A 220 3.75 -22.00 -13.56
C LEU A 220 4.46 -22.63 -14.76
N GLU A 221 5.43 -23.49 -14.49
CA GLU A 221 5.76 -24.58 -15.39
C GLU A 221 4.97 -25.80 -14.98
N LYS A 222 3.77 -25.95 -15.50
CA LYS A 222 3.20 -27.05 -16.30
C LYS A 222 1.72 -26.89 -16.47
#